data_28d5555e39c6c6c54509239b1657b27b
#
_entry.id   28d5555e39c6c6c54509239b1657b27b
#
_cell.length_a   1.000
_cell.length_b   1.000
_cell.length_c   1.000
_cell.angle_alpha   90.00
_cell.angle_beta   90.00
_cell.angle_gamma   90.00
#
_symmetry.space_group_name_H-M   'P 1'
#
loop_
_entity.id
_entity.type
_entity.pdbx_description
1 polymer ?
#
loop_
_entity_poly.entity_id
_entity_poly.type
_entity_poly.pdbx_seq_one_letter_code
_entity_poly.pdbx_strand_id
1 'polypeptide(L)'
;MAARRLYFCLLIGAAALTAGCGLNGGIIRDELRQQSGGVAYELTDTPFYSQTTDQCGPSALATVLNSADVAVTPDQLAPSVYIPDRNGSLQFELLAATRGYGRVPYPVPPDMLALLGEIQAGRPVLVLQNLGLGFAPIWHYAVVVGYLPRENRFVLRSGERKRHLVRTSRFLRTWRRANSWGIVVLPPGDLPADNDATAFVQAVASLESVGQFEAAAAAYVAAVAQWPEHVFAWLGLGNSYYALGQLDDAGEAYTELLNIKPDNVVALNNLSMVLADTGRIDDAMRTINKALSLTGNGGAKYELVSRTRAELQRLRISD
;
A
#
# COMPACT_ATOMS: atom_id res chain seq x y z
N MET A 1 -36.29 27.85 45.41
CA MET A 1 -36.73 27.16 44.18
C MET A 1 -35.66 27.10 43.08
N ALA A 2 -34.59 27.86 43.13
CA ALA A 2 -33.52 27.86 42.07
C ALA A 2 -32.56 26.67 42.13
N ALA A 3 -32.26 26.10 43.29
CA ALA A 3 -31.30 25.00 43.44
C ALA A 3 -31.79 23.65 42.88
N ARG A 4 -33.10 23.41 42.81
CA ARG A 4 -33.64 22.14 42.25
C ARG A 4 -33.61 22.05 40.74
N ARG A 5 -33.55 23.18 40.02
CA ARG A 5 -33.47 23.20 38.54
C ARG A 5 -32.05 22.96 38.02
N LEU A 6 -31.02 23.30 38.80
CA LEU A 6 -29.63 23.10 38.40
C LEU A 6 -29.23 21.61 38.41
N TYR A 7 -29.73 20.83 39.38
CA TYR A 7 -29.43 19.39 39.44
C TYR A 7 -30.10 18.56 38.33
N PHE A 8 -31.25 19.02 37.83
CA PHE A 8 -31.96 18.32 36.74
C PHE A 8 -31.27 18.51 35.39
N CYS A 9 -30.67 19.65 35.13
CA CYS A 9 -29.90 19.89 33.91
C CYS A 9 -28.56 19.16 33.91
N LEU A 10 -27.91 18.98 35.06
CA LEU A 10 -26.65 18.24 35.19
C LEU A 10 -26.83 16.72 34.96
N LEU A 11 -27.97 16.17 35.40
CA LEU A 11 -28.28 14.73 35.19
C LEU A 11 -28.64 14.41 33.73
N ILE A 12 -29.29 15.33 33.00
CA ILE A 12 -29.59 15.15 31.57
C ILE A 12 -28.33 15.30 30.74
N GLY A 13 -27.40 16.18 31.08
CA GLY A 13 -26.11 16.33 30.41
C GLY A 13 -25.20 15.12 30.60
N ALA A 14 -25.21 14.47 31.77
CA ALA A 14 -24.43 13.26 32.02
C ALA A 14 -24.99 12.03 31.28
N ALA A 15 -26.31 11.91 31.11
CA ALA A 15 -26.96 10.83 30.37
C ALA A 15 -26.72 10.94 28.87
N ALA A 16 -26.62 12.16 28.32
CA ALA A 16 -26.32 12.37 26.88
C ALA A 16 -24.88 12.02 26.51
N LEU A 17 -23.91 12.17 27.42
CA LEU A 17 -22.50 11.82 27.19
C LEU A 17 -22.25 10.30 27.23
N THR A 18 -23.07 9.53 27.91
CA THR A 18 -22.95 8.06 27.97
C THR A 18 -23.65 7.36 26.81
N ALA A 19 -24.65 7.99 26.17
CA ALA A 19 -25.35 7.42 25.00
C ALA A 19 -24.53 7.46 23.71
N GLY A 20 -23.59 8.42 23.56
CA GLY A 20 -22.79 8.57 22.33
C GLY A 20 -21.79 7.45 22.06
N CYS A 21 -21.22 6.83 23.09
CA CYS A 21 -20.27 5.73 22.92
C CYS A 21 -20.92 4.37 22.63
N GLY A 22 -22.17 4.19 23.00
CA GLY A 22 -22.91 2.95 22.76
C GLY A 22 -23.49 2.85 21.36
N LEU A 23 -23.91 3.98 20.79
CA LEU A 23 -24.52 4.03 19.45
C LEU A 23 -23.49 3.75 18.33
N ASN A 24 -22.28 4.30 18.42
CA ASN A 24 -21.23 4.04 17.43
C ASN A 24 -20.78 2.57 17.41
N GLY A 25 -20.72 1.90 18.56
CA GLY A 25 -20.36 0.49 18.63
C GLY A 25 -21.43 -0.46 18.06
N GLY A 26 -22.71 -0.06 18.11
CA GLY A 26 -23.82 -0.79 17.51
C GLY A 26 -23.82 -0.68 15.98
N ILE A 27 -23.67 0.52 15.45
CA ILE A 27 -23.66 0.81 14.01
C ILE A 27 -22.51 0.05 13.32
N ILE A 28 -21.29 0.17 13.85
CA ILE A 28 -20.12 -0.55 13.32
C ILE A 28 -20.36 -2.07 13.32
N ARG A 29 -20.94 -2.62 14.36
CA ARG A 29 -21.22 -4.06 14.44
C ARG A 29 -22.25 -4.50 13.40
N ASP A 30 -23.26 -3.70 13.13
CA ASP A 30 -24.33 -4.03 12.18
C ASP A 30 -23.84 -3.88 10.74
N GLU A 31 -23.02 -2.87 10.42
CA GLU A 31 -22.31 -2.73 9.14
C GLU A 31 -21.40 -3.94 8.89
N LEU A 32 -20.59 -4.34 9.88
CA LEU A 32 -19.72 -5.51 9.78
C LEU A 32 -20.48 -6.82 9.57
N ARG A 33 -21.64 -6.96 10.23
CA ARG A 33 -22.52 -8.12 10.00
C ARG A 33 -23.13 -8.11 8.61
N GLN A 34 -23.54 -6.95 8.12
CA GLN A 34 -24.15 -6.80 6.81
C GLN A 34 -23.12 -7.09 5.71
N GLN A 35 -21.91 -6.56 5.80
CA GLN A 35 -20.85 -6.81 4.82
C GLN A 35 -20.30 -8.24 4.89
N SER A 36 -20.16 -8.83 6.07
CA SER A 36 -19.75 -10.24 6.20
C SER A 36 -20.86 -11.23 5.85
N GLY A 37 -22.09 -10.75 5.60
CA GLY A 37 -23.26 -11.63 5.45
C GLY A 37 -23.52 -12.53 6.67
N GLY A 38 -22.92 -12.18 7.83
CA GLY A 38 -22.95 -13.02 9.04
C GLY A 38 -22.07 -14.27 8.96
N VAL A 39 -21.30 -14.43 7.88
CA VAL A 39 -20.37 -15.53 7.66
C VAL A 39 -19.04 -15.27 8.37
N ALA A 40 -18.48 -16.30 9.00
CA ALA A 40 -17.15 -16.25 9.58
C ALA A 40 -16.10 -16.42 8.49
N TYR A 41 -15.08 -15.59 8.54
CA TYR A 41 -13.91 -15.70 7.67
C TYR A 41 -12.67 -15.93 8.54
N GLU A 42 -11.91 -16.97 8.24
CA GLU A 42 -10.66 -17.26 8.92
C GLU A 42 -9.68 -17.91 7.92
N LEU A 43 -8.55 -17.29 7.73
CA LEU A 43 -7.42 -17.78 6.91
C LEU A 43 -6.61 -18.77 7.76
N THR A 44 -7.07 -20.02 7.83
CA THR A 44 -6.52 -21.07 8.72
C THR A 44 -5.08 -21.44 8.34
N ASP A 45 -4.77 -21.38 7.03
CA ASP A 45 -3.49 -21.81 6.46
C ASP A 45 -2.39 -20.73 6.55
N THR A 46 -2.78 -19.51 6.98
CA THR A 46 -1.79 -18.45 7.24
C THR A 46 -0.73 -18.94 8.22
N PRO A 47 0.56 -18.88 7.85
CA PRO A 47 1.65 -19.28 8.71
C PRO A 47 1.63 -18.61 10.08
N PHE A 48 2.28 -19.22 11.03
CA PHE A 48 2.45 -18.67 12.36
C PHE A 48 3.88 -18.84 12.85
N TYR A 49 4.51 -17.73 13.18
CA TYR A 49 5.78 -17.67 13.84
C TYR A 49 5.57 -17.14 15.26
N SER A 50 5.89 -17.99 16.26
CA SER A 50 5.79 -17.59 17.66
C SER A 50 6.73 -16.41 17.92
N GLN A 51 6.22 -15.41 18.62
CA GLN A 51 6.93 -14.15 18.88
C GLN A 51 7.43 -14.16 20.33
N THR A 52 8.74 -14.08 20.53
CA THR A 52 9.30 -13.57 21.78
C THR A 52 9.15 -12.04 21.83
N THR A 53 9.33 -11.45 23.01
CA THR A 53 8.89 -10.07 23.34
C THR A 53 9.35 -9.00 22.33
N ASP A 54 10.52 -9.16 21.70
CA ASP A 54 11.15 -8.12 20.89
C ASP A 54 11.12 -8.40 19.37
N GLN A 55 10.64 -9.58 18.95
CA GLN A 55 10.62 -10.00 17.54
C GLN A 55 9.25 -9.95 16.88
N CYS A 56 8.33 -9.13 17.39
CA CYS A 56 6.99 -9.04 16.82
C CYS A 56 6.99 -8.54 15.36
N GLY A 57 7.89 -7.62 14.99
CA GLY A 57 8.05 -7.11 13.62
C GLY A 57 8.47 -8.18 12.62
N PRO A 58 9.65 -8.82 12.80
CA PRO A 58 10.12 -9.90 11.93
C PRO A 58 9.13 -11.06 11.79
N SER A 59 8.52 -11.50 12.90
CA SER A 59 7.57 -12.63 12.89
C SER A 59 6.25 -12.28 12.18
N ALA A 60 5.71 -11.09 12.41
CA ALA A 60 4.50 -10.64 11.72
C ALA A 60 4.76 -10.43 10.23
N LEU A 61 5.91 -9.87 9.85
CA LEU A 61 6.30 -9.69 8.46
C LEU A 61 6.51 -11.04 7.76
N ALA A 62 7.23 -11.99 8.39
CA ALA A 62 7.38 -13.36 7.86
C ALA A 62 6.03 -14.01 7.60
N THR A 63 5.06 -13.84 8.50
CA THR A 63 3.70 -14.37 8.35
C THR A 63 3.04 -13.89 7.07
N VAL A 64 3.04 -12.58 6.80
CA VAL A 64 2.36 -12.01 5.61
C VAL A 64 3.17 -12.23 4.33
N LEU A 65 4.49 -12.22 4.38
CA LEU A 65 5.34 -12.54 3.22
C LEU A 65 5.16 -13.99 2.77
N ASN A 66 5.12 -14.95 3.72
CA ASN A 66 4.86 -16.35 3.35
C ASN A 66 3.43 -16.57 2.82
N SER A 67 2.46 -15.76 3.25
CA SER A 67 1.11 -15.78 2.66
C SER A 67 1.07 -15.15 1.26
N ALA A 68 2.11 -14.43 0.86
CA ALA A 68 2.31 -13.83 -0.46
C ALA A 68 3.41 -14.57 -1.25
N ASP A 69 3.56 -15.88 -1.02
CA ASP A 69 4.49 -16.79 -1.72
C ASP A 69 5.98 -16.39 -1.62
N VAL A 70 6.38 -15.83 -0.48
CA VAL A 70 7.79 -15.57 -0.17
C VAL A 70 8.23 -16.45 1.00
N ALA A 71 9.02 -17.47 0.72
CA ALA A 71 9.56 -18.35 1.75
C ALA A 71 10.68 -17.65 2.54
N VAL A 72 10.35 -17.11 3.71
CA VAL A 72 11.29 -16.39 4.58
C VAL A 72 10.97 -16.62 6.06
N THR A 73 12.00 -16.72 6.89
CA THR A 73 11.86 -16.88 8.35
C THR A 73 12.03 -15.52 9.08
N PRO A 74 11.54 -15.39 10.32
CA PRO A 74 11.80 -14.21 11.14
C PRO A 74 13.29 -13.91 11.33
N ASP A 75 14.12 -14.93 11.50
CA ASP A 75 15.57 -14.78 11.68
C ASP A 75 16.26 -14.21 10.43
N GLN A 76 15.78 -14.56 9.25
CA GLN A 76 16.26 -13.99 7.98
C GLN A 76 15.85 -12.53 7.82
N LEU A 77 14.70 -12.13 8.36
CA LEU A 77 14.21 -10.75 8.31
C LEU A 77 14.81 -9.86 9.40
N ALA A 78 15.14 -10.41 10.56
CA ALA A 78 15.59 -9.66 11.72
C ALA A 78 16.72 -8.66 11.41
N PRO A 79 17.78 -9.00 10.64
CA PRO A 79 18.85 -8.05 10.32
C PRO A 79 18.39 -6.78 9.58
N SER A 80 17.29 -6.86 8.83
CA SER A 80 16.78 -5.75 8.01
C SER A 80 15.64 -4.98 8.66
N VAL A 81 14.92 -5.58 9.64
CA VAL A 81 13.70 -4.95 10.20
C VAL A 81 13.76 -4.72 11.70
N TYR A 82 14.67 -5.39 12.43
CA TYR A 82 14.80 -5.21 13.87
C TYR A 82 15.86 -4.16 14.21
N ILE A 83 15.50 -3.22 15.08
CA ILE A 83 16.39 -2.15 15.55
C ILE A 83 16.72 -2.41 17.02
N PRO A 84 17.96 -2.86 17.34
CA PRO A 84 18.37 -3.23 18.70
C PRO A 84 18.16 -2.10 19.73
N ASP A 85 18.55 -0.87 19.39
CA ASP A 85 18.46 0.28 20.29
C ASP A 85 16.99 0.69 20.60
N ARG A 86 16.03 0.18 19.84
CA ARG A 86 14.60 0.41 20.04
C ARG A 86 13.86 -0.82 20.57
N ASN A 87 14.54 -1.94 20.71
CA ASN A 87 13.95 -3.24 21.06
C ASN A 87 12.68 -3.52 20.22
N GLY A 88 12.77 -3.31 18.90
CA GLY A 88 11.61 -3.47 18.01
C GLY A 88 11.87 -3.04 16.58
N SER A 89 10.81 -2.96 15.81
CA SER A 89 10.82 -2.59 14.38
C SER A 89 9.99 -1.33 14.15
N LEU A 90 10.38 -0.50 13.17
CA LEU A 90 9.55 0.57 12.67
C LEU A 90 8.80 0.13 11.40
N GLN A 91 7.73 0.83 11.07
CA GLN A 91 6.93 0.54 9.89
C GLN A 91 7.74 0.66 8.59
N PHE A 92 8.67 1.63 8.53
CA PHE A 92 9.48 1.89 7.34
C PHE A 92 10.39 0.70 6.99
N GLU A 93 10.97 0.03 7.97
CA GLU A 93 11.79 -1.16 7.76
C GLU A 93 10.96 -2.34 7.25
N LEU A 94 9.72 -2.51 7.77
CA LEU A 94 8.83 -3.54 7.27
C LEU A 94 8.42 -3.29 5.82
N LEU A 95 8.11 -2.04 5.48
CA LEU A 95 7.79 -1.64 4.10
C LEU A 95 8.99 -1.82 3.17
N ALA A 96 10.20 -1.42 3.61
CA ALA A 96 11.42 -1.57 2.83
C ALA A 96 11.75 -3.04 2.57
N ALA A 97 11.68 -3.88 3.61
CA ALA A 97 11.90 -5.31 3.48
C ALA A 97 10.87 -5.96 2.54
N THR A 98 9.58 -5.61 2.65
CA THR A 98 8.54 -6.09 1.73
C THR A 98 8.88 -5.80 0.28
N ARG A 99 9.31 -4.57 -0.02
CA ARG A 99 9.75 -4.18 -1.36
C ARG A 99 10.98 -4.95 -1.82
N GLY A 100 11.95 -5.16 -0.92
CA GLY A 100 13.16 -5.94 -1.22
C GLY A 100 12.86 -7.36 -1.69
N TYR A 101 11.74 -7.94 -1.26
CA TYR A 101 11.24 -9.23 -1.75
C TYR A 101 10.34 -9.13 -2.98
N GLY A 102 10.28 -7.99 -3.65
CA GLY A 102 9.47 -7.80 -4.85
C GLY A 102 7.96 -7.91 -4.59
N ARG A 103 7.52 -7.54 -3.40
CA ARG A 103 6.09 -7.52 -3.03
C ARG A 103 5.61 -6.10 -2.82
N VAL A 104 4.36 -5.82 -3.18
CA VAL A 104 3.76 -4.50 -3.03
C VAL A 104 3.24 -4.35 -1.59
N PRO A 105 3.86 -3.48 -0.76
CA PRO A 105 3.33 -3.19 0.57
C PRO A 105 2.17 -2.19 0.45
N TYR A 106 0.95 -2.68 0.28
CA TYR A 106 -0.22 -1.84 0.10
C TYR A 106 -0.79 -1.38 1.46
N PRO A 107 -0.87 -0.07 1.73
CA PRO A 107 -1.45 0.44 2.96
C PRO A 107 -2.96 0.24 2.95
N VAL A 108 -3.47 -0.52 3.91
CA VAL A 108 -4.92 -0.71 4.08
C VAL A 108 -5.52 0.58 4.64
N PRO A 109 -6.59 1.13 4.04
CA PRO A 109 -7.28 2.29 4.59
C PRO A 109 -7.62 2.11 6.07
N PRO A 110 -7.61 3.20 6.89
CA PRO A 110 -7.84 3.14 8.34
C PRO A 110 -9.30 2.85 8.69
N ASP A 111 -9.91 1.99 7.92
CA ASP A 111 -11.28 1.54 7.99
C ASP A 111 -11.38 0.03 8.17
N MET A 112 -12.37 -0.38 8.93
CA MET A 112 -12.58 -1.77 9.28
C MET A 112 -13.10 -2.59 8.12
N LEU A 113 -13.87 -1.97 7.23
CA LEU A 113 -14.45 -2.64 6.07
C LEU A 113 -13.35 -2.94 5.03
N ALA A 114 -12.41 -2.01 4.83
CA ALA A 114 -11.24 -2.22 3.99
C ALA A 114 -10.37 -3.39 4.52
N LEU A 115 -10.12 -3.43 5.84
CA LEU A 115 -9.40 -4.54 6.47
C LEU A 115 -10.12 -5.88 6.25
N LEU A 116 -11.44 -5.93 6.43
CA LEU A 116 -12.23 -7.15 6.19
C LEU A 116 -12.26 -7.53 4.71
N GLY A 117 -12.28 -6.58 3.80
CA GLY A 117 -12.18 -6.82 2.36
C GLY A 117 -10.93 -7.61 2.00
N GLU A 118 -9.78 -7.26 2.56
CA GLU A 118 -8.54 -8.01 2.35
C GLU A 118 -8.60 -9.43 2.91
N ILE A 119 -9.17 -9.61 4.12
CA ILE A 119 -9.37 -10.95 4.70
C ILE A 119 -10.31 -11.80 3.85
N GLN A 120 -11.40 -11.23 3.32
CA GLN A 120 -12.34 -11.91 2.42
C GLN A 120 -11.70 -12.28 1.08
N ALA A 121 -10.75 -11.46 0.62
CA ALA A 121 -9.94 -11.74 -0.57
C ALA A 121 -8.81 -12.76 -0.30
N GLY A 122 -8.75 -13.37 0.89
CA GLY A 122 -7.76 -14.39 1.24
C GLY A 122 -6.43 -13.84 1.73
N ARG A 123 -6.32 -12.54 1.99
CA ARG A 123 -5.06 -11.88 2.33
C ARG A 123 -5.01 -11.46 3.79
N PRO A 124 -4.03 -11.94 4.57
CA PRO A 124 -3.84 -11.53 5.95
C PRO A 124 -3.28 -10.10 6.03
N VAL A 125 -3.74 -9.33 7.02
CA VAL A 125 -3.34 -7.92 7.19
C VAL A 125 -2.39 -7.78 8.37
N LEU A 126 -1.18 -7.27 8.13
CA LEU A 126 -0.24 -6.89 9.19
C LEU A 126 -0.67 -5.54 9.75
N VAL A 127 -0.85 -5.48 11.07
CA VAL A 127 -1.31 -4.28 11.77
C VAL A 127 -0.38 -3.90 12.92
N LEU A 128 -0.26 -2.59 13.17
CA LEU A 128 0.36 -2.08 14.39
C LEU A 128 -0.72 -1.77 15.42
N GLN A 129 -0.50 -2.18 16.66
CA GLN A 129 -1.36 -1.89 17.80
C GLN A 129 -0.59 -1.17 18.91
N ASN A 130 -1.25 -0.26 19.62
CA ASN A 130 -0.76 0.22 20.91
C ASN A 130 -1.57 -0.47 22.02
N LEU A 131 -0.97 -1.46 22.66
CA LEU A 131 -1.59 -2.23 23.73
C LEU A 131 -1.61 -1.49 25.07
N GLY A 132 -0.77 -0.45 25.20
CA GLY A 132 -0.67 0.42 26.37
C GLY A 132 -1.63 1.61 26.34
N LEU A 133 -1.25 2.67 27.03
CA LEU A 133 -1.97 3.94 27.08
C LEU A 133 -1.34 4.96 26.12
N GLY A 134 -2.03 6.04 25.80
CA GLY A 134 -1.51 7.07 24.89
C GLY A 134 -0.19 7.70 25.36
N PHE A 135 -0.04 7.91 26.67
CA PHE A 135 1.16 8.47 27.30
C PHE A 135 2.23 7.40 27.66
N ALA A 136 1.88 6.12 27.64
CA ALA A 136 2.77 4.98 27.90
C ALA A 136 2.47 3.90 26.87
N PRO A 137 2.92 4.05 25.60
CA PRO A 137 2.59 3.12 24.54
C PRO A 137 3.35 1.79 24.69
N ILE A 138 2.67 0.70 24.34
CA ILE A 138 3.24 -0.63 24.18
C ILE A 138 2.94 -1.04 22.75
N TRP A 139 3.92 -0.85 21.86
CA TRP A 139 3.77 -1.14 20.44
C TRP A 139 3.85 -2.64 20.18
N HIS A 140 2.96 -3.14 19.35
CA HIS A 140 2.91 -4.55 19.03
C HIS A 140 2.40 -4.77 17.60
N TYR A 141 3.16 -5.54 16.82
CA TYR A 141 2.72 -6.01 15.52
C TYR A 141 1.96 -7.32 15.66
N ALA A 142 0.86 -7.42 14.95
CA ALA A 142 0.05 -8.63 14.85
C ALA A 142 -0.44 -8.79 13.42
N VAL A 143 -0.89 -9.99 13.06
CA VAL A 143 -1.49 -10.26 11.76
C VAL A 143 -2.95 -10.64 11.95
N VAL A 144 -3.86 -9.87 11.36
CA VAL A 144 -5.28 -10.19 11.33
C VAL A 144 -5.50 -11.23 10.24
N VAL A 145 -6.12 -12.35 10.65
CA VAL A 145 -6.37 -13.51 9.76
C VAL A 145 -7.84 -13.88 9.71
N GLY A 146 -8.71 -13.19 10.43
CA GLY A 146 -10.13 -13.54 10.39
C GLY A 146 -11.02 -12.65 11.25
N TYR A 147 -12.31 -12.82 11.02
CA TYR A 147 -13.38 -12.20 11.80
C TYR A 147 -14.54 -13.16 12.02
N LEU A 148 -15.01 -13.26 13.26
CA LEU A 148 -16.11 -14.09 13.71
C LEU A 148 -17.32 -13.20 14.09
N PRO A 149 -18.26 -12.94 13.15
CA PRO A 149 -19.35 -11.98 13.37
C PRO A 149 -20.26 -12.33 14.54
N ARG A 150 -20.57 -13.63 14.72
CA ARG A 150 -21.45 -14.10 15.81
C ARG A 150 -20.82 -13.88 17.19
N GLU A 151 -19.50 -14.01 17.29
CA GLU A 151 -18.74 -13.81 18.53
C GLU A 151 -18.30 -12.35 18.71
N ASN A 152 -18.41 -11.53 17.66
CA ASN A 152 -17.90 -10.17 17.60
C ASN A 152 -16.41 -10.10 17.95
N ARG A 153 -15.59 -10.94 17.28
CA ARG A 153 -14.16 -11.10 17.53
C ARG A 153 -13.37 -11.15 16.24
N PHE A 154 -12.17 -10.57 16.31
CA PHE A 154 -11.08 -10.78 15.35
C PHE A 154 -10.25 -11.98 15.73
N VAL A 155 -9.72 -12.66 14.72
CA VAL A 155 -8.72 -13.72 14.85
C VAL A 155 -7.37 -13.16 14.40
N LEU A 156 -6.37 -13.24 15.29
CA LEU A 156 -5.03 -12.73 15.02
C LEU A 156 -3.98 -13.83 15.20
N ARG A 157 -2.88 -13.73 14.44
CA ARG A 157 -1.59 -14.29 14.78
C ARG A 157 -0.86 -13.26 15.64
N SER A 158 -0.59 -13.53 16.90
CA SER A 158 -0.09 -12.50 17.83
C SER A 158 0.61 -13.13 19.06
N GLY A 159 1.83 -12.69 19.33
CA GLY A 159 2.64 -13.20 20.41
C GLY A 159 2.88 -14.71 20.27
N GLU A 160 2.64 -15.47 21.32
CA GLU A 160 2.76 -16.93 21.31
C GLU A 160 1.48 -17.66 20.86
N ARG A 161 0.47 -16.91 20.42
CA ARG A 161 -0.86 -17.46 20.11
C ARG A 161 -1.11 -17.52 18.61
N LYS A 162 -1.09 -18.73 18.04
CA LYS A 162 -1.48 -18.96 16.64
C LYS A 162 -2.91 -18.48 16.34
N ARG A 163 -3.83 -18.61 17.31
CA ARG A 163 -5.22 -18.19 17.18
C ARG A 163 -5.65 -17.34 18.39
N HIS A 164 -5.34 -16.03 18.30
CA HIS A 164 -5.68 -15.07 19.35
C HIS A 164 -7.01 -14.39 19.05
N LEU A 165 -8.03 -14.69 19.86
CA LEU A 165 -9.36 -14.10 19.71
C LEU A 165 -9.48 -12.79 20.50
N VAL A 166 -9.71 -11.69 19.79
CA VAL A 166 -9.81 -10.36 20.39
C VAL A 166 -11.20 -9.77 20.11
N ARG A 167 -11.88 -9.26 21.14
CA ARG A 167 -13.16 -8.55 20.96
C ARG A 167 -12.97 -7.36 20.01
N THR A 168 -13.89 -7.15 19.09
CA THR A 168 -13.85 -6.06 18.10
C THR A 168 -13.58 -4.70 18.74
N SER A 169 -14.26 -4.36 19.81
CA SER A 169 -14.07 -3.08 20.51
C SER A 169 -12.67 -2.89 21.09
N ARG A 170 -12.02 -3.99 21.56
CA ARG A 170 -10.63 -3.95 22.05
C ARG A 170 -9.65 -3.81 20.89
N PHE A 171 -9.83 -4.59 19.82
CA PHE A 171 -9.01 -4.51 18.63
C PHE A 171 -9.02 -3.09 18.04
N LEU A 172 -10.19 -2.53 17.78
CA LEU A 172 -10.34 -1.18 17.24
C LEU A 172 -9.67 -0.12 18.11
N ARG A 173 -9.82 -0.21 19.43
CA ARG A 173 -9.22 0.76 20.35
C ARG A 173 -7.69 0.73 20.30
N THR A 174 -7.08 -0.46 20.29
CA THR A 174 -5.63 -0.62 20.23
C THR A 174 -5.06 -0.27 18.86
N TRP A 175 -5.77 -0.59 17.78
CA TRP A 175 -5.40 -0.27 16.42
C TRP A 175 -5.51 1.26 16.14
N ARG A 176 -6.61 1.89 16.55
CA ARG A 176 -6.78 3.36 16.44
C ARG A 176 -5.72 4.15 17.20
N ARG A 177 -5.23 3.65 18.34
CA ARG A 177 -4.11 4.26 19.07
C ARG A 177 -2.78 4.19 18.31
N ALA A 178 -2.69 3.35 17.30
CA ALA A 178 -1.58 3.23 16.36
C ALA A 178 -1.94 3.84 14.99
N ASN A 179 -2.79 4.88 14.96
CA ASN A 179 -3.29 5.56 13.77
C ASN A 179 -3.92 4.61 12.74
N SER A 180 -4.48 3.50 13.21
CA SER A 180 -5.06 2.44 12.37
C SER A 180 -4.10 1.96 11.26
N TRP A 181 -2.80 1.93 11.55
CA TRP A 181 -1.80 1.50 10.58
C TRP A 181 -1.92 -0.01 10.30
N GLY A 182 -1.92 -0.34 9.02
CA GLY A 182 -1.89 -1.71 8.55
C GLY A 182 -1.49 -1.79 7.08
N ILE A 183 -0.93 -2.92 6.69
CA ILE A 183 -0.58 -3.24 5.31
C ILE A 183 -1.06 -4.64 4.94
N VAL A 184 -1.42 -4.80 3.68
CA VAL A 184 -1.44 -6.09 3.01
C VAL A 184 -0.22 -6.20 2.12
N VAL A 185 0.34 -7.41 2.03
CA VAL A 185 1.47 -7.72 1.15
C VAL A 185 0.92 -8.39 -0.10
N LEU A 186 0.99 -7.69 -1.23
CA LEU A 186 0.43 -8.18 -2.49
C LEU A 186 1.52 -8.78 -3.38
N PRO A 187 1.32 -9.99 -3.93
CA PRO A 187 2.07 -10.45 -5.10
C PRO A 187 1.92 -9.45 -6.27
N PRO A 188 2.92 -9.31 -7.17
CA PRO A 188 2.88 -8.31 -8.26
C PRO A 188 1.75 -8.53 -9.24
N GLY A 189 0.92 -9.35 -9.30
CA GLY A 189 -0.26 -9.50 -10.18
C GLY A 189 -1.58 -9.21 -9.47
N ASP A 190 -1.55 -9.05 -8.15
CA ASP A 190 -2.74 -8.89 -7.33
C ASP A 190 -3.11 -7.42 -7.12
N LEU A 191 -4.41 -7.17 -7.07
CA LEU A 191 -4.98 -5.85 -6.77
C LEU A 191 -5.58 -5.81 -5.36
N PRO A 192 -5.58 -4.64 -4.69
CA PRO A 192 -6.20 -4.49 -3.37
C PRO A 192 -7.72 -4.63 -3.42
N ALA A 193 -8.32 -5.05 -2.31
CA ALA A 193 -9.76 -5.28 -2.23
C ALA A 193 -10.61 -3.99 -2.30
N ASP A 194 -10.04 -2.85 -1.92
CA ASP A 194 -10.72 -1.54 -1.96
C ASP A 194 -10.74 -0.91 -3.36
N ASN A 195 -9.98 -1.48 -4.30
CA ASN A 195 -9.91 -1.06 -5.70
C ASN A 195 -9.50 0.42 -5.89
N ASP A 196 -8.68 0.98 -4.98
CA ASP A 196 -8.15 2.35 -5.11
C ASP A 196 -6.93 2.37 -6.04
N ALA A 197 -7.17 2.80 -7.29
CA ALA A 197 -6.14 2.90 -8.33
C ALA A 197 -4.95 3.78 -7.91
N THR A 198 -5.23 4.94 -7.31
CA THR A 198 -4.19 5.92 -6.97
C THR A 198 -3.29 5.40 -5.85
N ALA A 199 -3.88 4.86 -4.79
CA ALA A 199 -3.12 4.28 -3.67
C ALA A 199 -2.30 3.07 -4.12
N PHE A 200 -2.87 2.22 -4.99
CA PHE A 200 -2.15 1.06 -5.53
C PHE A 200 -0.95 1.47 -6.40
N VAL A 201 -1.16 2.36 -7.36
CA VAL A 201 -0.08 2.83 -8.24
C VAL A 201 1.04 3.52 -7.45
N GLN A 202 0.72 4.28 -6.39
CA GLN A 202 1.72 4.83 -5.48
C GLN A 202 2.51 3.74 -4.73
N ALA A 203 1.83 2.69 -4.28
CA ALA A 203 2.49 1.57 -3.62
C ALA A 203 3.44 0.83 -4.58
N VAL A 204 3.02 0.61 -5.84
CA VAL A 204 3.84 0.00 -6.90
C VAL A 204 5.04 0.86 -7.25
N ALA A 205 4.90 2.18 -7.37
CA ALA A 205 6.01 3.10 -7.66
C ALA A 205 7.13 3.00 -6.62
N SER A 206 6.81 2.57 -5.39
CA SER A 206 7.82 2.34 -4.37
C SER A 206 8.75 1.15 -4.66
N LEU A 207 8.36 0.21 -5.52
CA LEU A 207 9.22 -0.89 -6.00
C LEU A 207 10.30 -0.39 -6.96
N GLU A 208 9.96 0.55 -7.85
CA GLU A 208 10.93 1.18 -8.75
C GLU A 208 12.08 1.83 -7.97
N SER A 209 11.75 2.48 -6.83
CA SER A 209 12.73 3.18 -5.99
C SER A 209 13.80 2.26 -5.37
N VAL A 210 13.56 0.95 -5.34
CA VAL A 210 14.49 -0.07 -4.83
C VAL A 210 14.95 -1.04 -5.94
N GLY A 211 14.70 -0.70 -7.21
CA GLY A 211 15.18 -1.44 -8.37
C GLY A 211 14.42 -2.75 -8.65
N GLN A 212 13.23 -2.95 -8.08
CA GLN A 212 12.40 -4.15 -8.30
C GLN A 212 11.50 -3.95 -9.54
N PHE A 213 12.13 -3.74 -10.71
CA PHE A 213 11.44 -3.34 -11.93
C PHE A 213 10.57 -4.46 -12.51
N GLU A 214 10.97 -5.74 -12.40
CA GLU A 214 10.14 -6.87 -12.83
C GLU A 214 8.84 -6.95 -12.04
N ALA A 215 8.95 -6.81 -10.71
CA ALA A 215 7.79 -6.82 -9.83
C ALA A 215 6.90 -5.59 -10.07
N ALA A 216 7.51 -4.42 -10.30
CA ALA A 216 6.79 -3.19 -10.62
C ALA A 216 6.04 -3.32 -11.96
N ALA A 217 6.70 -3.81 -13.02
CA ALA A 217 6.09 -4.03 -14.32
C ALA A 217 4.87 -4.97 -14.23
N ALA A 218 5.03 -6.11 -13.57
CA ALA A 218 3.93 -7.06 -13.36
C ALA A 218 2.74 -6.44 -12.60
N ALA A 219 3.01 -5.64 -11.57
CA ALA A 219 1.97 -4.93 -10.82
C ALA A 219 1.30 -3.82 -11.65
N TYR A 220 2.07 -3.10 -12.47
CA TYR A 220 1.50 -2.10 -13.39
C TYR A 220 0.69 -2.73 -14.51
N VAL A 221 1.06 -3.90 -15.02
CA VAL A 221 0.24 -4.66 -15.98
C VAL A 221 -1.15 -4.94 -15.39
N ALA A 222 -1.21 -5.40 -14.14
CA ALA A 222 -2.49 -5.60 -13.45
C ALA A 222 -3.25 -4.26 -13.27
N ALA A 223 -2.52 -3.17 -12.97
CA ALA A 223 -3.12 -1.84 -12.81
C ALA A 223 -3.74 -1.31 -14.11
N VAL A 224 -3.02 -1.38 -15.24
CA VAL A 224 -3.55 -0.88 -16.52
C VAL A 224 -4.68 -1.74 -17.08
N ALA A 225 -4.67 -3.04 -16.76
CA ALA A 225 -5.78 -3.93 -17.11
C ALA A 225 -7.07 -3.57 -16.33
N GLN A 226 -6.96 -3.20 -15.05
CA GLN A 226 -8.09 -2.81 -14.22
C GLN A 226 -8.51 -1.36 -14.43
N TRP A 227 -7.56 -0.45 -14.61
CA TRP A 227 -7.77 0.99 -14.74
C TRP A 227 -7.08 1.53 -15.99
N PRO A 228 -7.60 1.24 -17.19
CA PRO A 228 -6.91 1.52 -18.46
C PRO A 228 -6.67 3.02 -18.73
N GLU A 229 -7.41 3.92 -18.07
CA GLU A 229 -7.23 5.36 -18.21
C GLU A 229 -6.25 5.95 -17.16
N HIS A 230 -5.65 5.13 -16.31
CA HIS A 230 -4.78 5.62 -15.25
C HIS A 230 -3.38 5.97 -15.77
N VAL A 231 -3.18 7.25 -16.08
CA VAL A 231 -1.96 7.81 -16.72
C VAL A 231 -0.66 7.44 -16.00
N PHE A 232 -0.65 7.44 -14.66
CA PHE A 232 0.57 7.10 -13.91
C PHE A 232 0.87 5.60 -13.89
N ALA A 233 -0.13 4.75 -14.07
CA ALA A 233 0.11 3.31 -14.20
C ALA A 233 0.84 3.00 -15.53
N TRP A 234 0.39 3.59 -16.64
CA TRP A 234 1.07 3.48 -17.93
C TRP A 234 2.48 4.09 -17.90
N LEU A 235 2.66 5.23 -17.22
CA LEU A 235 3.97 5.85 -17.07
C LEU A 235 4.94 4.94 -16.30
N GLY A 236 4.50 4.38 -15.17
CA GLY A 236 5.31 3.47 -14.37
C GLY A 236 5.61 2.16 -15.11
N LEU A 237 4.64 1.64 -15.89
CA LEU A 237 4.84 0.47 -16.72
C LEU A 237 5.95 0.71 -17.77
N GLY A 238 5.84 1.83 -18.50
CA GLY A 238 6.87 2.21 -19.46
C GLY A 238 8.24 2.42 -18.83
N ASN A 239 8.31 3.07 -17.67
CA ASN A 239 9.57 3.24 -16.94
C ASN A 239 10.17 1.90 -16.50
N SER A 240 9.35 0.99 -15.99
CA SER A 240 9.79 -0.33 -15.54
C SER A 240 10.32 -1.16 -16.71
N TYR A 241 9.60 -1.20 -17.83
CA TYR A 241 10.06 -1.89 -19.03
C TYR A 241 11.35 -1.27 -19.61
N TYR A 242 11.46 0.05 -19.61
CA TYR A 242 12.68 0.73 -20.05
C TYR A 242 13.87 0.37 -19.18
N ALA A 243 13.70 0.35 -17.86
CA ALA A 243 14.75 -0.04 -16.92
C ALA A 243 15.19 -1.52 -17.09
N LEU A 244 14.29 -2.38 -17.57
CA LEU A 244 14.57 -3.79 -17.90
C LEU A 244 15.17 -3.98 -19.30
N GLY A 245 15.33 -2.91 -20.10
CA GLY A 245 15.79 -2.98 -21.48
C GLY A 245 14.74 -3.55 -22.47
N GLN A 246 13.49 -3.68 -22.03
CA GLN A 246 12.35 -4.11 -22.85
C GLN A 246 11.80 -2.92 -23.63
N LEU A 247 12.57 -2.46 -24.63
CA LEU A 247 12.35 -1.17 -25.28
C LEU A 247 11.04 -1.13 -26.07
N ASP A 248 10.65 -2.23 -26.73
CA ASP A 248 9.40 -2.30 -27.49
C ASP A 248 8.19 -2.17 -26.55
N ASP A 249 8.17 -2.92 -25.46
CA ASP A 249 7.10 -2.86 -24.44
C ASP A 249 7.03 -1.48 -23.78
N ALA A 250 8.18 -0.84 -23.52
CA ALA A 250 8.24 0.52 -22.99
C ALA A 250 7.64 1.53 -23.98
N GLY A 251 7.96 1.39 -25.27
CA GLY A 251 7.41 2.23 -26.32
C GLY A 251 5.88 2.10 -26.45
N GLU A 252 5.37 0.87 -26.35
CA GLU A 252 3.92 0.61 -26.36
C GLU A 252 3.26 1.26 -25.13
N ALA A 253 3.78 1.07 -23.92
CA ALA A 253 3.22 1.65 -22.71
C ALA A 253 3.17 3.19 -22.76
N TYR A 254 4.23 3.85 -23.23
CA TYR A 254 4.20 5.31 -23.38
C TYR A 254 3.25 5.76 -24.51
N THR A 255 3.09 4.96 -25.56
CA THR A 255 2.14 5.26 -26.63
C THR A 255 0.69 5.18 -26.13
N GLU A 256 0.35 4.15 -25.35
CA GLU A 256 -0.96 4.04 -24.72
C GLU A 256 -1.23 5.22 -23.76
N LEU A 257 -0.23 5.62 -22.97
CA LEU A 257 -0.35 6.84 -22.16
C LEU A 257 -0.66 8.08 -23.04
N LEU A 258 0.03 8.22 -24.17
CA LEU A 258 -0.17 9.36 -25.06
C LEU A 258 -1.49 9.30 -25.86
N ASN A 259 -2.10 8.14 -26.02
CA ASN A 259 -3.47 8.00 -26.52
C ASN A 259 -4.47 8.59 -25.53
N ILE A 260 -4.25 8.42 -24.22
CA ILE A 260 -5.09 8.98 -23.16
C ILE A 260 -4.80 10.47 -22.96
N LYS A 261 -3.50 10.84 -22.94
CA LYS A 261 -3.04 12.21 -22.66
C LYS A 261 -1.96 12.65 -23.66
N PRO A 262 -2.36 13.15 -24.87
CA PRO A 262 -1.42 13.46 -25.96
C PRO A 262 -0.42 14.58 -25.69
N ASP A 263 -0.64 15.38 -24.65
CA ASP A 263 0.19 16.50 -24.19
C ASP A 263 1.08 16.16 -22.98
N ASN A 264 1.20 14.88 -22.63
CA ASN A 264 2.05 14.46 -21.52
C ASN A 264 3.53 14.60 -21.88
N VAL A 265 4.13 15.68 -21.41
CA VAL A 265 5.54 16.02 -21.68
C VAL A 265 6.52 14.95 -21.22
N VAL A 266 6.24 14.30 -20.07
CA VAL A 266 7.14 13.25 -19.53
C VAL A 266 7.09 12.00 -20.41
N ALA A 267 5.90 11.57 -20.81
CA ALA A 267 5.76 10.42 -21.69
C ALA A 267 6.39 10.68 -23.08
N LEU A 268 6.20 11.88 -23.66
CA LEU A 268 6.86 12.25 -24.90
C LEU A 268 8.38 12.25 -24.78
N ASN A 269 8.92 12.75 -23.66
CA ASN A 269 10.36 12.71 -23.38
C ASN A 269 10.86 11.26 -23.32
N ASN A 270 10.19 10.40 -22.53
CA ASN A 270 10.63 9.02 -22.34
C ASN A 270 10.47 8.19 -23.63
N LEU A 271 9.38 8.38 -24.37
CA LEU A 271 9.20 7.75 -25.69
C LEU A 271 10.30 8.17 -26.68
N SER A 272 10.74 9.44 -26.63
CA SER A 272 11.82 9.87 -27.51
C SER A 272 13.15 9.17 -27.19
N MET A 273 13.41 8.84 -25.92
CA MET A 273 14.58 8.03 -25.53
C MET A 273 14.48 6.61 -26.04
N VAL A 274 13.31 5.95 -25.86
CA VAL A 274 13.06 4.60 -26.41
C VAL A 274 13.27 4.57 -27.94
N LEU A 275 12.74 5.56 -28.66
CA LEU A 275 12.89 5.67 -30.10
C LEU A 275 14.37 5.80 -30.52
N ALA A 276 15.15 6.55 -29.77
CA ALA A 276 16.57 6.69 -30.02
C ALA A 276 17.33 5.38 -29.77
N ASP A 277 17.08 4.74 -28.65
CA ASP A 277 17.72 3.47 -28.26
C ASP A 277 17.37 2.32 -29.23
N THR A 278 16.23 2.45 -29.93
CA THR A 278 15.82 1.52 -31.03
C THR A 278 16.28 1.98 -32.42
N GLY A 279 17.19 2.98 -32.53
CA GLY A 279 17.75 3.48 -33.78
C GLY A 279 16.82 4.40 -34.60
N ARG A 280 15.66 4.77 -34.05
CA ARG A 280 14.65 5.60 -34.74
C ARG A 280 14.90 7.09 -34.44
N ILE A 281 16.10 7.60 -34.75
CA ILE A 281 16.57 8.93 -34.34
C ILE A 281 15.66 10.06 -34.87
N ASP A 282 15.18 9.98 -36.13
CA ASP A 282 14.31 11.02 -36.68
C ASP A 282 12.93 11.06 -36.00
N ASP A 283 12.40 9.90 -35.61
CA ASP A 283 11.15 9.83 -34.82
C ASP A 283 11.36 10.38 -33.42
N ALA A 284 12.49 10.03 -32.78
CA ALA A 284 12.90 10.57 -31.49
C ALA A 284 12.95 12.10 -31.51
N MET A 285 13.58 12.66 -32.55
CA MET A 285 13.68 14.11 -32.72
C MET A 285 12.33 14.78 -32.95
N ARG A 286 11.40 14.17 -33.68
CA ARG A 286 10.03 14.68 -33.84
C ARG A 286 9.29 14.69 -32.50
N THR A 287 9.40 13.58 -31.76
CA THR A 287 8.73 13.40 -30.46
C THR A 287 9.23 14.37 -29.41
N ILE A 288 10.55 14.54 -29.30
CA ILE A 288 11.12 15.48 -28.30
C ILE A 288 10.82 16.95 -28.66
N ASN A 289 10.78 17.32 -29.94
CA ASN A 289 10.37 18.66 -30.37
C ASN A 289 8.90 18.94 -30.04
N LYS A 290 8.01 17.93 -30.16
CA LYS A 290 6.63 18.04 -29.67
C LYS A 290 6.60 18.25 -28.15
N ALA A 291 7.37 17.48 -27.40
CA ALA A 291 7.48 17.67 -25.94
C ALA A 291 7.91 19.09 -25.59
N LEU A 292 8.94 19.60 -26.28
CA LEU A 292 9.49 20.96 -26.06
C LEU A 292 8.45 22.05 -26.34
N SER A 293 7.67 21.90 -27.41
CA SER A 293 6.62 22.88 -27.75
C SER A 293 5.50 22.99 -26.73
N LEU A 294 5.32 21.95 -25.90
CA LEU A 294 4.34 21.90 -24.81
C LEU A 294 4.88 22.44 -23.48
N THR A 295 6.20 22.68 -23.39
CA THR A 295 6.81 23.32 -22.23
C THR A 295 6.83 24.85 -22.44
N GLY A 296 6.55 25.62 -21.39
CA GLY A 296 6.81 27.05 -21.42
C GLY A 296 8.33 27.33 -21.46
N ASN A 297 8.69 28.59 -21.63
CA ASN A 297 10.09 29.03 -21.59
C ASN A 297 10.63 28.98 -20.15
N GLY A 298 11.29 27.88 -19.79
CA GLY A 298 11.90 27.67 -18.47
C GLY A 298 11.13 26.69 -17.55
N GLY A 299 11.76 26.37 -16.42
CA GLY A 299 11.24 25.41 -15.44
C GLY A 299 11.74 23.97 -15.66
N ALA A 300 11.53 23.11 -14.66
CA ALA A 300 12.12 21.76 -14.60
C ALA A 300 11.76 20.87 -15.81
N LYS A 301 10.54 20.98 -16.33
CA LYS A 301 10.12 20.21 -17.53
C LYS A 301 10.87 20.68 -18.78
N TYR A 302 11.03 22.00 -18.97
CA TYR A 302 11.78 22.55 -20.08
C TYR A 302 13.26 22.13 -20.04
N GLU A 303 13.88 22.19 -18.87
CA GLU A 303 15.27 21.77 -18.68
C GLU A 303 15.47 20.28 -18.98
N LEU A 304 14.57 19.42 -18.50
CA LEU A 304 14.60 17.99 -18.77
C LEU A 304 14.55 17.74 -20.29
N VAL A 305 13.52 18.23 -20.96
CA VAL A 305 13.29 18.01 -22.39
C VAL A 305 14.39 18.61 -23.25
N SER A 306 14.89 19.81 -22.90
CA SER A 306 15.99 20.47 -23.61
C SER A 306 17.29 19.67 -23.51
N ARG A 307 17.56 19.04 -22.36
CA ARG A 307 18.72 18.16 -22.18
C ARG A 307 18.62 16.92 -23.06
N THR A 308 17.50 16.23 -23.00
CA THR A 308 17.24 15.05 -23.85
C THR A 308 17.36 15.40 -25.33
N ARG A 309 16.77 16.55 -25.75
CA ARG A 309 16.85 17.00 -27.14
C ARG A 309 18.31 17.23 -27.59
N ALA A 310 19.12 17.86 -26.74
CA ALA A 310 20.54 18.12 -27.05
C ALA A 310 21.33 16.82 -27.18
N GLU A 311 21.02 15.81 -26.38
CA GLU A 311 21.61 14.47 -26.50
C GLU A 311 21.23 13.79 -27.82
N LEU A 312 19.96 13.77 -28.16
CA LEU A 312 19.46 13.23 -29.43
C LEU A 312 20.08 13.92 -30.66
N GLN A 313 20.32 15.24 -30.60
CA GLN A 313 21.00 15.97 -31.65
C GLN A 313 22.44 15.51 -31.85
N ARG A 314 23.15 15.16 -30.79
CA ARG A 314 24.53 14.63 -30.89
C ARG A 314 24.55 13.27 -31.53
N LEU A 315 23.63 12.36 -31.14
CA LEU A 315 23.51 11.04 -31.76
C LEU A 315 23.23 11.15 -33.27
N ARG A 316 22.31 12.03 -33.66
CA ARG A 316 21.97 12.25 -35.08
C ARG A 316 23.14 12.76 -35.96
N ILE A 317 24.15 13.40 -35.38
CA ILE A 317 25.31 13.91 -36.11
C ILE A 317 26.40 12.83 -36.23
N SER A 318 26.39 11.84 -35.33
CA SER A 318 27.37 10.77 -35.26
C SER A 318 27.04 9.55 -36.17
N ASP A 319 25.78 9.44 -36.62
CA ASP A 319 25.31 8.50 -37.65
C ASP A 319 25.42 9.11 -39.06
#